data_e0f1e3e8d3af993b80d52a1cc063c12e
#
_entry.id   e0f1e3e8d3af993b80d52a1cc063c12e
#
_cell.length_a   1.000
_cell.length_b   1.000
_cell.length_c   1.000
_cell.angle_alpha   90.00
_cell.angle_beta   90.00
_cell.angle_gamma   90.00
#
_symmetry.space_group_name_H-M   'P 1'
#
loop_
_entity.id
_entity.type
_entity.pdbx_description
1 polymer ?
#
loop_
_entity_poly.entity_id
_entity_poly.type
_entity_poly.pdbx_seq_one_letter_code
_entity_poly.pdbx_strand_id
1 'polypeptide(L)'
;MHVAPGRPQPVLAAGALAWREKGDRVQVLLIHRPRYDDWSIPKGKLDKGETFPAAAVREVAEETGYRVRLHRPLPASVYLLPDGRTKIVQYWTATVRAKIGPGPLDRGEVDEVRWVPLDEAEALVTRQSDQVPLVALRRFLEADKLRTVPIVIQRHGAAVSRSKWRKDEGSRPLNSKGKKQAQTLPPLLDAFDPASVVSSPWRRCLDTVAPLAKIEGLKVGTKDELTEAAHTEHPYRTAAVIDRVL
;
A
#
# COMPACT_ATOMS: atom_id res chain seq x y z
N MET A 1 -6.34 -16.63 -6.71
CA MET A 1 -7.65 -16.63 -7.36
C MET A 1 -7.52 -17.43 -8.66
N HIS A 2 -8.13 -18.63 -8.76
CA HIS A 2 -8.15 -19.41 -9.99
C HIS A 2 -9.28 -18.88 -10.88
N VAL A 3 -8.92 -18.30 -12.02
CA VAL A 3 -9.89 -17.87 -13.04
C VAL A 3 -10.26 -19.11 -13.88
N ALA A 4 -11.55 -19.39 -14.01
CA ALA A 4 -12.02 -20.49 -14.84
C ALA A 4 -11.57 -20.29 -16.31
N PRO A 5 -11.17 -21.36 -17.02
CA PRO A 5 -10.75 -21.25 -18.42
C PRO A 5 -11.89 -20.67 -19.28
N GLY A 6 -11.56 -19.62 -20.06
CA GLY A 6 -12.50 -18.99 -21.01
C GLY A 6 -13.07 -17.63 -20.58
N ARG A 7 -12.86 -17.15 -19.34
CA ARG A 7 -13.25 -15.77 -18.99
C ARG A 7 -12.12 -14.79 -19.29
N PRO A 8 -12.40 -13.61 -19.86
CA PRO A 8 -11.41 -12.58 -20.07
C PRO A 8 -10.78 -12.17 -18.72
N GLN A 9 -9.44 -11.99 -18.71
CA GLN A 9 -8.71 -11.61 -17.51
C GLN A 9 -9.23 -10.27 -16.96
N PRO A 10 -9.44 -10.14 -15.65
CA PRO A 10 -9.89 -8.88 -15.08
C PRO A 10 -8.83 -7.78 -15.24
N VAL A 11 -9.28 -6.55 -15.40
CA VAL A 11 -8.43 -5.36 -15.35
C VAL A 11 -8.23 -5.01 -13.87
N LEU A 12 -7.00 -5.14 -13.39
CA LEU A 12 -6.65 -4.78 -12.03
C LEU A 12 -6.22 -3.31 -11.98
N ALA A 13 -6.69 -2.60 -10.98
CA ALA A 13 -6.40 -1.19 -10.75
C ALA A 13 -6.27 -0.91 -9.26
N ALA A 14 -5.58 0.17 -8.91
CA ALA A 14 -5.44 0.62 -7.54
C ALA A 14 -5.54 2.14 -7.46
N GLY A 15 -5.96 2.64 -6.30
CA GLY A 15 -6.03 4.06 -6.02
C GLY A 15 -5.99 4.34 -4.53
N ALA A 16 -5.91 5.61 -4.16
CA ALA A 16 -5.99 5.98 -2.76
C ALA A 16 -6.85 7.23 -2.57
N LEU A 17 -7.69 7.18 -1.53
CA LEU A 17 -8.47 8.30 -1.07
C LEU A 17 -7.63 9.08 -0.05
N ALA A 18 -6.85 10.03 -0.55
CA ALA A 18 -6.07 10.91 0.29
C ALA A 18 -7.00 11.88 1.04
N TRP A 19 -6.77 12.03 2.34
CA TRP A 19 -7.55 12.90 3.20
C TRP A 19 -6.67 13.82 4.04
N ARG A 20 -7.27 14.91 4.50
CA ARG A 20 -6.67 15.85 5.45
C ARG A 20 -7.71 16.51 6.32
N GLU A 21 -7.29 17.05 7.44
CA GLU A 21 -8.10 17.96 8.25
C GLU A 21 -7.82 19.41 7.86
N LYS A 22 -8.87 20.20 7.71
CA LYS A 22 -8.78 21.65 7.50
C LYS A 22 -9.85 22.33 8.33
N GLY A 23 -9.45 22.99 9.42
CA GLY A 23 -10.37 23.46 10.45
C GLY A 23 -11.06 22.27 11.12
N ASP A 24 -12.36 22.32 11.20
CA ASP A 24 -13.25 21.29 11.77
C ASP A 24 -13.74 20.25 10.74
N ARG A 25 -13.31 20.36 9.47
CA ARG A 25 -13.78 19.50 8.38
C ARG A 25 -12.68 18.57 7.86
N VAL A 26 -13.06 17.36 7.54
CA VAL A 26 -12.24 16.42 6.76
C VAL A 26 -12.44 16.70 5.28
N GLN A 27 -11.35 16.87 4.54
CA GLN A 27 -11.32 17.00 3.09
C GLN A 27 -10.67 15.78 2.46
N VAL A 28 -11.13 15.42 1.26
CA VAL A 28 -10.57 14.36 0.42
C VAL A 28 -10.08 14.94 -0.90
N LEU A 29 -9.05 14.29 -1.48
CA LEU A 29 -8.47 14.67 -2.75
C LEU A 29 -9.20 13.98 -3.89
N LEU A 30 -9.79 14.75 -4.78
CA LEU A 30 -10.44 14.28 -6.00
C LEU A 30 -9.77 14.87 -7.24
N ILE A 31 -9.97 14.21 -8.37
CA ILE A 31 -9.53 14.63 -9.70
C ILE A 31 -10.72 14.79 -10.62
N HIS A 32 -10.65 15.79 -11.52
CA HIS A 32 -11.56 15.92 -12.65
C HIS A 32 -10.90 15.39 -13.92
N ARG A 33 -11.67 14.58 -14.69
CA ARG A 33 -11.21 14.00 -15.94
C ARG A 33 -12.01 14.55 -17.11
N PRO A 34 -11.41 15.44 -17.92
CA PRO A 34 -12.14 16.19 -18.97
C PRO A 34 -12.77 15.28 -20.04
N ARG A 35 -12.11 14.15 -20.34
CA ARG A 35 -12.64 13.17 -21.32
C ARG A 35 -14.00 12.58 -20.94
N TYR A 36 -14.28 12.47 -19.64
CA TYR A 36 -15.49 11.87 -19.10
C TYR A 36 -16.41 12.90 -18.45
N ASP A 37 -15.93 14.12 -18.28
CA ASP A 37 -16.58 15.18 -17.52
C ASP A 37 -17.02 14.67 -16.15
N ASP A 38 -16.08 13.97 -15.45
CA ASP A 38 -16.39 13.32 -14.17
C ASP A 38 -15.35 13.63 -13.08
N TRP A 39 -15.85 13.68 -11.84
CA TRP A 39 -15.06 13.73 -10.62
C TRP A 39 -14.85 12.30 -10.10
N SER A 40 -13.62 11.98 -9.70
CA SER A 40 -13.22 10.63 -9.35
C SER A 40 -12.12 10.62 -8.29
N ILE A 41 -11.98 9.49 -7.61
CA ILE A 41 -10.82 9.20 -6.74
C ILE A 41 -9.64 8.85 -7.65
N PRO A 42 -8.41 9.38 -7.39
CA PRO A 42 -7.21 9.04 -8.15
C PRO A 42 -6.96 7.53 -8.18
N LYS A 43 -6.82 6.95 -9.37
CA LYS A 43 -6.65 5.50 -9.58
C LYS A 43 -6.27 5.14 -11.01
N GLY A 44 -5.47 4.13 -11.17
CA GLY A 44 -5.19 3.58 -12.49
C GLY A 44 -4.83 2.10 -12.50
N LYS A 45 -4.42 1.60 -13.64
CA LYS A 45 -4.13 0.18 -13.85
C LYS A 45 -2.78 -0.18 -13.23
N LEU A 46 -2.67 -1.43 -12.78
CA LEU A 46 -1.38 -1.98 -12.37
C LEU A 46 -0.47 -2.17 -13.59
N ASP A 47 0.78 -1.78 -13.45
CA ASP A 47 1.83 -2.16 -14.38
C ASP A 47 2.20 -3.64 -14.25
N LYS A 48 2.92 -4.17 -15.24
CA LYS A 48 3.33 -5.57 -15.23
C LYS A 48 4.23 -5.89 -14.02
N GLY A 49 3.74 -6.73 -13.14
CA GLY A 49 4.45 -7.17 -11.93
C GLY A 49 4.36 -6.19 -10.76
N GLU A 50 3.61 -5.12 -10.92
CA GLU A 50 3.36 -4.14 -9.87
C GLU A 50 2.41 -4.69 -8.80
N THR A 51 2.56 -4.24 -7.55
CA THR A 51 1.64 -4.56 -6.46
C THR A 51 0.55 -3.50 -6.35
N PHE A 52 -0.63 -3.86 -5.84
CA PHE A 52 -1.72 -2.89 -5.64
C PHE A 52 -1.30 -1.67 -4.80
N PRO A 53 -0.60 -1.80 -3.65
CA PRO A 53 -0.16 -0.63 -2.89
C PRO A 53 0.81 0.28 -3.65
N ALA A 54 1.77 -0.28 -4.39
CA ALA A 54 2.71 0.49 -5.20
C ALA A 54 1.98 1.26 -6.31
N ALA A 55 1.06 0.59 -7.04
CA ALA A 55 0.22 1.21 -8.06
C ALA A 55 -0.62 2.36 -7.48
N ALA A 56 -1.24 2.17 -6.31
CA ALA A 56 -2.04 3.22 -5.68
C ALA A 56 -1.23 4.49 -5.40
N VAL A 57 0.00 4.36 -4.88
CA VAL A 57 0.88 5.51 -4.61
C VAL A 57 1.36 6.16 -5.91
N ARG A 58 1.75 5.36 -6.92
CA ARG A 58 2.19 5.87 -8.24
C ARG A 58 1.07 6.65 -8.92
N GLU A 59 -0.13 6.08 -9.02
CA GLU A 59 -1.28 6.72 -9.69
C GLU A 59 -1.69 8.03 -9.00
N VAL A 60 -1.74 8.07 -7.65
CA VAL A 60 -1.98 9.33 -6.95
C VAL A 60 -0.90 10.36 -7.27
N ALA A 61 0.37 9.95 -7.33
CA ALA A 61 1.47 10.84 -7.66
C ALA A 61 1.37 11.38 -9.10
N GLU A 62 1.05 10.53 -10.06
CA GLU A 62 0.91 10.89 -11.48
C GLU A 62 -0.30 11.78 -11.73
N GLU A 63 -1.46 11.45 -11.16
CA GLU A 63 -2.71 12.18 -11.38
C GLU A 63 -2.81 13.47 -10.55
N THR A 64 -2.07 13.60 -9.43
CA THR A 64 -2.26 14.74 -8.50
C THR A 64 -1.02 15.54 -8.16
N GLY A 65 0.17 15.02 -8.42
CA GLY A 65 1.45 15.60 -7.97
C GLY A 65 1.70 15.47 -6.47
N TYR A 66 0.95 14.61 -5.76
CA TYR A 66 1.17 14.31 -4.35
C TYR A 66 1.70 12.91 -4.14
N ARG A 67 2.78 12.76 -3.35
CA ARG A 67 3.20 11.47 -2.79
C ARG A 67 2.44 11.23 -1.51
N VAL A 68 1.84 10.05 -1.37
CA VAL A 68 0.99 9.69 -0.24
C VAL A 68 1.56 8.51 0.54
N ARG A 69 1.14 8.39 1.80
CA ARG A 69 1.27 7.22 2.65
C ARG A 69 -0.07 6.51 2.72
N LEU A 70 -0.08 5.22 2.42
CA LEU A 70 -1.27 4.39 2.58
C LEU A 70 -1.49 4.01 4.05
N HIS A 71 -2.75 3.92 4.42
CA HIS A 71 -3.17 3.50 5.75
C HIS A 71 -4.11 2.29 5.66
N ARG A 72 -5.38 2.46 6.02
CA ARG A 72 -6.36 1.39 6.08
C ARG A 72 -6.89 1.06 4.68
N PRO A 73 -7.02 -0.25 4.34
CA PRO A 73 -7.70 -0.63 3.11
C PRO A 73 -9.18 -0.23 3.15
N LEU A 74 -9.70 0.19 2.02
CA LEU A 74 -11.09 0.47 1.77
C LEU A 74 -11.73 -0.67 0.96
N PRO A 75 -13.05 -0.80 0.93
CA PRO A 75 -13.71 -1.74 0.05
C PRO A 75 -13.30 -1.55 -1.40
N ALA A 76 -13.06 -2.66 -2.11
CA ALA A 76 -12.77 -2.64 -3.52
C ALA A 76 -14.02 -2.29 -4.34
N SER A 77 -13.85 -1.52 -5.41
CA SER A 77 -14.89 -1.32 -6.40
C SER A 77 -14.75 -2.36 -7.51
N VAL A 78 -15.85 -3.03 -7.84
CA VAL A 78 -15.90 -4.07 -8.89
C VAL A 78 -17.01 -3.74 -9.86
N TYR A 79 -16.67 -3.62 -11.14
CA TYR A 79 -17.65 -3.29 -12.19
C TYR A 79 -17.24 -3.84 -13.56
N LEU A 80 -18.20 -3.92 -14.49
CA LEU A 80 -17.96 -4.34 -15.86
C LEU A 80 -17.52 -3.14 -16.71
N LEU A 81 -16.53 -3.38 -17.54
CA LEU A 81 -16.11 -2.46 -18.59
C LEU A 81 -17.01 -2.67 -19.84
N PRO A 82 -17.06 -1.70 -20.78
CA PRO A 82 -17.82 -1.83 -22.02
C PRO A 82 -17.43 -3.04 -22.87
N ASP A 83 -16.17 -3.50 -22.76
CA ASP A 83 -15.66 -4.69 -23.45
C ASP A 83 -15.98 -6.02 -22.74
N GLY A 84 -16.81 -5.99 -21.68
CA GLY A 84 -17.24 -7.15 -20.90
C GLY A 84 -16.22 -7.66 -19.87
N ARG A 85 -15.05 -7.07 -19.77
CA ARG A 85 -14.08 -7.42 -18.72
C ARG A 85 -14.50 -6.85 -17.37
N THR A 86 -14.26 -7.60 -16.31
CA THR A 86 -14.39 -7.08 -14.95
C THR A 86 -13.21 -6.17 -14.62
N LYS A 87 -13.46 -4.94 -14.15
CA LYS A 87 -12.43 -4.10 -13.51
C LYS A 87 -12.56 -4.21 -12.00
N ILE A 88 -11.43 -4.43 -11.33
CA ILE A 88 -11.32 -4.48 -9.88
C ILE A 88 -10.38 -3.37 -9.46
N VAL A 89 -10.89 -2.42 -8.66
CA VAL A 89 -10.08 -1.31 -8.13
C VAL A 89 -9.94 -1.48 -6.63
N GLN A 90 -8.73 -1.68 -6.15
CA GLN A 90 -8.43 -1.71 -4.73
C GLN A 90 -8.08 -0.31 -4.24
N TYR A 91 -8.65 0.09 -3.10
CA TYR A 91 -8.43 1.41 -2.50
C TYR A 91 -7.87 1.34 -1.08
N TRP A 92 -7.20 2.42 -0.68
CA TRP A 92 -6.75 2.69 0.69
C TRP A 92 -7.12 4.11 1.09
N THR A 93 -7.28 4.35 2.40
CA THR A 93 -7.16 5.71 2.94
C THR A 93 -5.69 6.11 2.89
N ALA A 94 -5.42 7.39 2.66
CA ALA A 94 -4.05 7.87 2.57
C ALA A 94 -3.89 9.27 3.15
N THR A 95 -2.68 9.62 3.58
CA THR A 95 -2.27 10.99 3.94
C THR A 95 -1.14 11.46 3.05
N VAL A 96 -1.05 12.77 2.82
CA VAL A 96 0.02 13.34 1.99
C VAL A 96 1.35 13.32 2.74
N ARG A 97 2.41 12.78 2.10
CA ARG A 97 3.81 12.87 2.54
C ARG A 97 4.46 14.16 2.03
N ALA A 98 4.31 14.40 0.73
CA ALA A 98 4.94 15.52 0.05
C ALA A 98 4.14 15.93 -1.18
N LYS A 99 4.30 17.18 -1.58
CA LYS A 99 3.95 17.66 -2.91
C LYS A 99 5.19 17.55 -3.79
N ILE A 100 5.13 16.74 -4.86
CA ILE A 100 6.28 16.41 -5.70
C ILE A 100 6.23 17.06 -7.08
N GLY A 101 5.13 17.76 -7.40
CA GLY A 101 4.96 18.43 -8.68
C GLY A 101 3.87 19.49 -8.67
N PRO A 102 3.73 20.26 -9.76
CA PRO A 102 2.75 21.35 -9.87
C PRO A 102 1.31 20.86 -10.04
N GLY A 103 1.07 19.57 -10.27
CA GLY A 103 -0.22 18.97 -10.57
C GLY A 103 -0.08 17.72 -11.42
N PRO A 104 -1.13 17.33 -12.16
CA PRO A 104 -1.14 16.14 -12.98
C PRO A 104 0.05 16.10 -13.95
N LEU A 105 0.71 14.93 -14.04
CA LEU A 105 1.79 14.71 -15.00
C LEU A 105 1.23 14.53 -16.42
N ASP A 106 0.04 13.95 -16.54
CA ASP A 106 -0.74 13.88 -17.78
C ASP A 106 -1.95 14.81 -17.73
N ARG A 107 -1.81 16.01 -18.30
CA ARG A 107 -2.88 17.00 -18.39
C ARG A 107 -4.03 16.59 -19.32
N GLY A 108 -3.83 15.60 -20.19
CA GLY A 108 -4.89 15.07 -21.06
C GLY A 108 -5.85 14.13 -20.33
N GLU A 109 -5.40 13.50 -19.26
CA GLU A 109 -6.21 12.61 -18.44
C GLU A 109 -6.88 13.34 -17.26
N VAL A 110 -6.17 14.25 -16.60
CA VAL A 110 -6.64 15.04 -15.45
C VAL A 110 -6.36 16.51 -15.69
N ASP A 111 -7.37 17.37 -15.60
CA ASP A 111 -7.25 18.81 -15.74
C ASP A 111 -7.40 19.57 -14.42
N GLU A 112 -8.07 19.01 -13.42
CA GLU A 112 -8.23 19.62 -12.11
C GLU A 112 -7.99 18.63 -10.97
N VAL A 113 -7.32 19.11 -9.91
CA VAL A 113 -7.09 18.39 -8.64
C VAL A 113 -7.63 19.26 -7.52
N ARG A 114 -8.59 18.75 -6.74
CA ARG A 114 -9.29 19.53 -5.72
C ARG A 114 -9.37 18.81 -4.38
N TRP A 115 -9.12 19.54 -3.32
CA TRP A 115 -9.47 19.13 -1.96
C TRP A 115 -10.93 19.51 -1.69
N VAL A 116 -11.77 18.52 -1.51
CA VAL A 116 -13.22 18.66 -1.35
C VAL A 116 -13.62 18.20 0.04
N PRO A 117 -14.46 18.93 0.78
CA PRO A 117 -15.06 18.44 2.01
C PRO A 117 -15.76 17.11 1.80
N LEU A 118 -15.62 16.17 2.76
CA LEU A 118 -16.10 14.80 2.61
C LEU A 118 -17.61 14.71 2.34
N ASP A 119 -18.39 15.55 2.97
CA ASP A 119 -19.85 15.66 2.78
C ASP A 119 -20.22 16.15 1.36
N GLU A 120 -19.41 17.02 0.77
CA GLU A 120 -19.59 17.48 -0.61
C GLU A 120 -19.05 16.48 -1.64
N ALA A 121 -17.97 15.75 -1.28
CA ALA A 121 -17.32 14.79 -2.16
C ALA A 121 -18.25 13.64 -2.59
N GLU A 122 -19.11 13.15 -1.69
CA GLU A 122 -20.06 12.08 -1.99
C GLU A 122 -21.11 12.50 -3.05
N ALA A 123 -21.49 13.77 -3.05
CA ALA A 123 -22.40 14.30 -4.06
C ALA A 123 -21.68 14.65 -5.38
N LEU A 124 -20.38 15.00 -5.29
CA LEU A 124 -19.60 15.43 -6.44
C LEU A 124 -19.14 14.26 -7.32
N VAL A 125 -18.76 13.11 -6.73
CA VAL A 125 -18.30 11.97 -7.53
C VAL A 125 -19.41 11.43 -8.40
N THR A 126 -19.11 11.33 -9.68
CA THR A 126 -20.10 11.01 -10.72
C THR A 126 -20.42 9.51 -10.77
N ARG A 127 -19.46 8.65 -10.36
CA ARG A 127 -19.61 7.20 -10.46
C ARG A 127 -19.95 6.56 -9.12
N GLN A 128 -20.98 5.71 -9.11
CA GLN A 128 -21.34 4.93 -7.92
C GLN A 128 -20.17 4.10 -7.37
N SER A 129 -19.26 3.64 -8.24
CA SER A 129 -18.04 2.91 -7.83
C SER A 129 -17.11 3.73 -6.94
N ASP A 130 -17.12 5.06 -7.07
CA ASP A 130 -16.29 5.97 -6.28
C ASP A 130 -16.99 6.41 -4.97
N GLN A 131 -18.31 6.22 -4.86
CA GLN A 131 -19.05 6.46 -3.62
C GLN A 131 -18.72 5.42 -2.54
N VAL A 132 -18.50 4.16 -2.92
CA VAL A 132 -18.23 3.06 -1.97
C VAL A 132 -17.04 3.36 -1.06
N PRO A 133 -15.84 3.72 -1.56
CA PRO A 133 -14.72 4.09 -0.68
C PRO A 133 -14.96 5.38 0.12
N LEU A 134 -15.71 6.37 -0.39
CA LEU A 134 -16.06 7.59 0.36
C LEU A 134 -16.95 7.28 1.56
N VAL A 135 -18.02 6.52 1.36
CA VAL A 135 -18.90 6.06 2.45
C VAL A 135 -18.13 5.26 3.50
N ALA A 136 -17.19 4.41 3.09
CA ALA A 136 -16.35 3.67 4.02
C ALA A 136 -15.41 4.59 4.82
N LEU A 137 -14.83 5.61 4.20
CA LEU A 137 -14.01 6.61 4.89
C LEU A 137 -14.84 7.40 5.91
N ARG A 138 -16.08 7.81 5.57
CA ARG A 138 -17.00 8.47 6.50
C ARG A 138 -17.26 7.60 7.74
N ARG A 139 -17.52 6.31 7.56
CA ARG A 139 -17.72 5.38 8.68
C ARG A 139 -16.49 5.27 9.57
N PHE A 140 -15.28 5.34 9.01
CA PHE A 140 -14.06 5.36 9.81
C PHE A 140 -13.92 6.67 10.58
N LEU A 141 -14.30 7.81 9.99
CA LEU A 141 -14.32 9.09 10.67
C LEU A 141 -15.31 9.09 11.85
N GLU A 142 -16.55 8.69 11.61
CA GLU A 142 -17.61 8.61 12.64
C GLU A 142 -17.27 7.65 13.80
N ALA A 143 -16.51 6.59 13.52
CA ALA A 143 -16.04 5.62 14.50
C ALA A 143 -14.73 6.01 15.19
N ASP A 144 -14.16 7.21 14.91
CA ASP A 144 -12.82 7.65 15.33
C ASP A 144 -11.70 6.65 14.99
N LYS A 145 -11.80 6.04 13.79
CA LYS A 145 -10.87 5.02 13.28
C LYS A 145 -10.14 5.44 12.01
N LEU A 146 -10.22 6.72 11.66
CA LEU A 146 -9.58 7.23 10.44
C LEU A 146 -8.07 7.41 10.61
N ARG A 147 -7.65 7.93 11.78
CA ARG A 147 -6.23 8.08 12.12
C ARG A 147 -5.64 6.74 12.51
N THR A 148 -4.72 6.23 11.71
CA THR A 148 -4.06 4.94 11.93
C THR A 148 -2.58 5.01 11.62
N VAL A 149 -1.78 4.18 12.28
CA VAL A 149 -0.38 3.94 11.94
C VAL A 149 -0.29 2.58 11.24
N PRO A 150 0.20 2.50 10.01
CA PRO A 150 0.34 1.23 9.33
C PRO A 150 1.49 0.42 9.94
N ILE A 151 1.23 -0.87 10.20
CA ILE A 151 2.24 -1.85 10.61
C ILE A 151 2.29 -2.91 9.56
N VAL A 152 3.50 -3.17 9.04
CA VAL A 152 3.73 -4.22 8.06
C VAL A 152 4.52 -5.35 8.70
N ILE A 153 3.93 -6.55 8.74
CA ILE A 153 4.60 -7.77 9.20
C ILE A 153 5.11 -8.51 7.97
N GLN A 154 6.44 -8.52 7.79
CA GLN A 154 7.10 -9.12 6.65
C GLN A 154 7.82 -10.40 7.03
N ARG A 155 7.42 -11.54 6.41
CA ARG A 155 8.18 -12.78 6.50
C ARG A 155 9.41 -12.71 5.59
N HIS A 156 10.54 -13.31 6.01
CA HIS A 156 11.74 -13.39 5.18
C HIS A 156 11.49 -14.08 3.82
N GLY A 157 12.22 -13.65 2.79
CA GLY A 157 12.22 -14.26 1.46
C GLY A 157 12.66 -15.72 1.48
N ALA A 158 12.52 -16.42 0.36
CA ALA A 158 12.90 -17.82 0.24
C ALA A 158 14.40 -18.01 0.58
N ALA A 159 14.67 -18.85 1.58
CA ALA A 159 16.03 -19.14 2.04
C ALA A 159 16.56 -20.47 1.47
N VAL A 160 17.85 -20.71 1.57
CA VAL A 160 18.45 -22.02 1.32
C VAL A 160 17.76 -23.04 2.23
N SER A 161 17.44 -24.24 1.73
CA SER A 161 16.75 -25.26 2.54
C SER A 161 17.60 -25.72 3.71
N ARG A 162 16.99 -26.03 4.85
CA ARG A 162 17.69 -26.54 6.04
C ARG A 162 18.48 -27.79 5.74
N SER A 163 17.96 -28.68 4.90
CA SER A 163 18.65 -29.92 4.50
C SER A 163 19.98 -29.70 3.75
N LYS A 164 20.13 -28.56 3.09
CA LYS A 164 21.35 -28.16 2.36
C LYS A 164 22.28 -27.24 3.15
N TRP A 165 21.83 -26.72 4.30
CA TRP A 165 22.59 -25.81 5.13
C TRP A 165 23.20 -26.55 6.32
N ARG A 166 24.53 -26.55 6.42
CA ARG A 166 25.29 -27.32 7.45
C ARG A 166 25.93 -26.43 8.52
N LYS A 167 25.69 -25.13 8.44
CA LYS A 167 26.20 -24.14 9.40
C LYS A 167 25.10 -23.72 10.38
N ASP A 168 25.42 -22.79 11.25
CA ASP A 168 24.46 -22.16 12.16
C ASP A 168 23.20 -21.66 11.43
N GLU A 169 22.04 -21.91 12.01
CA GLU A 169 20.72 -21.57 11.43
C GLU A 169 20.54 -20.05 11.27
N GLY A 170 21.11 -19.25 12.16
CA GLY A 170 21.08 -17.79 12.08
C GLY A 170 21.79 -17.24 10.85
N SER A 171 22.86 -17.92 10.42
CA SER A 171 23.67 -17.55 9.25
C SER A 171 23.10 -18.06 7.91
N ARG A 172 21.99 -18.82 7.91
CA ARG A 172 21.36 -19.35 6.71
C ARG A 172 20.83 -18.26 5.79
N PRO A 173 21.35 -18.11 4.54
CA PRO A 173 21.06 -16.99 3.66
C PRO A 173 19.80 -17.18 2.82
N LEU A 174 19.36 -16.13 2.16
CA LEU A 174 18.39 -16.19 1.06
C LEU A 174 18.96 -16.99 -0.10
N ASN A 175 18.11 -17.80 -0.77
CA ASN A 175 18.43 -18.37 -2.07
C ASN A 175 18.19 -17.37 -3.22
N SER A 176 18.43 -17.74 -4.47
CA SER A 176 18.26 -16.85 -5.63
C SER A 176 16.84 -16.30 -5.76
N LYS A 177 15.81 -17.11 -5.44
CA LYS A 177 14.40 -16.66 -5.43
C LYS A 177 14.17 -15.63 -4.33
N GLY A 178 14.69 -15.88 -3.12
CA GLY A 178 14.54 -14.96 -2.00
C GLY A 178 15.23 -13.63 -2.21
N LYS A 179 16.41 -13.63 -2.84
CA LYS A 179 17.11 -12.40 -3.23
C LYS A 179 16.27 -11.56 -4.21
N LYS A 180 15.66 -12.21 -5.23
CA LYS A 180 14.74 -11.50 -6.14
C LYS A 180 13.52 -10.96 -5.40
N GLN A 181 12.93 -11.75 -4.49
CA GLN A 181 11.82 -11.27 -3.65
C GLN A 181 12.21 -10.03 -2.85
N ALA A 182 13.37 -10.06 -2.16
CA ALA A 182 13.85 -8.90 -1.40
C ALA A 182 14.03 -7.64 -2.26
N GLN A 183 14.48 -7.79 -3.50
CA GLN A 183 14.65 -6.68 -4.45
C GLN A 183 13.33 -6.09 -4.96
N THR A 184 12.24 -6.86 -4.96
CA THR A 184 10.91 -6.41 -5.42
C THR A 184 10.01 -5.88 -4.30
N LEU A 185 10.42 -6.02 -3.04
CA LEU A 185 9.66 -5.56 -1.87
C LEU A 185 9.63 -4.03 -1.68
N PRO A 186 10.69 -3.26 -1.98
CA PRO A 186 10.74 -1.85 -1.62
C PRO A 186 9.52 -1.03 -2.08
N PRO A 187 9.02 -1.09 -3.33
CA PRO A 187 7.86 -0.31 -3.73
C PRO A 187 6.58 -0.66 -2.97
N LEU A 188 6.42 -1.94 -2.60
CA LEU A 188 5.30 -2.39 -1.79
C LEU A 188 5.36 -1.82 -0.37
N LEU A 189 6.51 -1.87 0.26
CA LEU A 189 6.69 -1.46 1.65
C LEU A 189 6.75 0.06 1.77
N ASP A 190 7.38 0.76 0.82
CA ASP A 190 7.42 2.22 0.75
C ASP A 190 6.04 2.86 0.62
N ALA A 191 5.08 2.16 0.03
CA ALA A 191 3.70 2.64 -0.04
C ALA A 191 3.09 2.95 1.34
N PHE A 192 3.60 2.33 2.41
CA PHE A 192 3.18 2.53 3.79
C PHE A 192 4.10 3.48 4.58
N ASP A 193 5.13 4.04 3.94
CA ASP A 193 6.07 5.02 4.50
C ASP A 193 6.63 4.60 5.88
N PRO A 194 7.37 3.50 5.96
CA PRO A 194 7.87 3.00 7.23
C PRO A 194 8.89 3.97 7.84
N ALA A 195 8.64 4.43 9.06
CA ALA A 195 9.57 5.28 9.81
C ALA A 195 10.69 4.46 10.48
N SER A 196 10.51 3.15 10.66
CA SER A 196 11.48 2.26 11.27
C SER A 196 11.36 0.85 10.71
N VAL A 197 12.46 0.10 10.79
CA VAL A 197 12.51 -1.32 10.43
C VAL A 197 13.10 -2.10 11.59
N VAL A 198 12.36 -3.08 12.09
CA VAL A 198 12.82 -4.00 13.13
C VAL A 198 12.83 -5.42 12.56
N SER A 199 13.91 -6.15 12.77
CA SER A 199 14.11 -7.49 12.21
C SER A 199 14.68 -8.46 13.25
N SER A 200 14.48 -9.75 13.00
CA SER A 200 15.34 -10.80 13.58
C SER A 200 16.79 -10.58 13.14
N PRO A 201 17.81 -10.87 13.98
CA PRO A 201 19.22 -10.78 13.59
C PRO A 201 19.63 -11.86 12.57
N TRP A 202 18.79 -12.83 12.29
CA TRP A 202 19.09 -13.89 11.34
C TRP A 202 19.26 -13.35 9.93
N ARG A 203 20.34 -13.82 9.26
CA ARG A 203 20.80 -13.28 7.97
C ARG A 203 19.69 -13.18 6.92
N ARG A 204 18.87 -14.23 6.74
CA ARG A 204 17.76 -14.20 5.76
C ARG A 204 16.72 -13.12 6.03
N CYS A 205 16.52 -12.77 7.31
CA CYS A 205 15.58 -11.70 7.69
C CYS A 205 16.18 -10.34 7.37
N LEU A 206 17.43 -10.10 7.77
CA LEU A 206 18.16 -8.88 7.44
C LEU A 206 18.30 -8.66 5.94
N ASP A 207 18.72 -9.70 5.20
CA ASP A 207 18.86 -9.65 3.73
C ASP A 207 17.52 -9.36 3.02
N THR A 208 16.36 -9.67 3.64
CA THR A 208 15.04 -9.41 3.07
C THR A 208 14.68 -7.93 3.14
N VAL A 209 14.99 -7.24 4.22
CA VAL A 209 14.59 -5.84 4.44
C VAL A 209 15.69 -4.85 4.06
N ALA A 210 16.92 -5.34 3.84
CA ALA A 210 18.08 -4.48 3.51
C ALA A 210 17.87 -3.59 2.27
N PRO A 211 17.24 -4.05 1.16
CA PRO A 211 17.00 -3.17 0.01
C PRO A 211 16.12 -1.97 0.34
N LEU A 212 15.03 -2.16 1.09
CA LEU A 212 14.17 -1.07 1.55
C LEU A 212 14.93 -0.13 2.46
N ALA A 213 15.59 -0.66 3.50
CA ALA A 213 16.33 0.13 4.46
C ALA A 213 17.39 1.01 3.79
N LYS A 214 18.06 0.49 2.74
CA LYS A 214 19.03 1.25 1.95
C LYS A 214 18.37 2.39 1.16
N ILE A 215 17.24 2.14 0.52
CA ILE A 215 16.53 3.14 -0.30
C ILE A 215 16.00 4.28 0.58
N GLU A 216 15.40 3.94 1.72
CA GLU A 216 14.78 4.90 2.64
C GLU A 216 15.77 5.49 3.67
N GLY A 217 17.05 5.10 3.63
CA GLY A 217 18.05 5.59 4.59
C GLY A 217 17.79 5.14 6.04
N LEU A 218 17.04 4.05 6.24
CA LEU A 218 16.63 3.56 7.54
C LEU A 218 17.69 2.62 8.15
N LYS A 219 17.87 2.71 9.46
CA LYS A 219 18.64 1.71 10.22
C LYS A 219 17.73 0.54 10.57
N VAL A 220 18.23 -0.69 10.36
CA VAL A 220 17.53 -1.91 10.77
C VAL A 220 17.87 -2.20 12.24
N GLY A 221 16.88 -2.06 13.12
CA GLY A 221 16.96 -2.53 14.49
C GLY A 221 16.84 -4.04 14.56
N THR A 222 17.59 -4.71 15.42
CA THR A 222 17.50 -6.16 15.61
C THR A 222 16.93 -6.53 16.97
N LYS A 223 16.13 -7.58 17.01
CA LYS A 223 15.55 -8.15 18.23
C LYS A 223 15.66 -9.68 18.18
N ASP A 224 16.31 -10.27 19.16
CA ASP A 224 16.47 -11.73 19.25
C ASP A 224 15.13 -12.42 19.47
N GLU A 225 14.17 -11.76 20.12
CA GLU A 225 12.80 -12.24 20.33
C GLU A 225 12.04 -12.50 19.02
N LEU A 226 12.50 -11.95 17.90
CA LEU A 226 11.94 -12.19 16.55
C LEU A 226 12.58 -13.40 15.85
N THR A 227 13.47 -14.14 16.50
CA THR A 227 13.99 -15.40 15.97
C THR A 227 12.96 -16.52 16.15
N GLU A 228 12.98 -17.51 15.24
CA GLU A 228 12.12 -18.69 15.34
C GLU A 228 12.41 -19.46 16.63
N ALA A 229 13.69 -19.55 17.03
CA ALA A 229 14.10 -20.22 18.28
C ALA A 229 13.49 -19.53 19.51
N ALA A 230 13.66 -18.21 19.63
CA ALA A 230 13.11 -17.45 20.75
C ALA A 230 11.57 -17.46 20.79
N HIS A 231 10.93 -17.41 19.60
CA HIS A 231 9.46 -17.53 19.53
C HIS A 231 8.95 -18.89 19.99
N THR A 232 9.66 -19.99 19.61
CA THR A 232 9.29 -21.34 20.04
C THR A 232 9.39 -21.49 21.57
N GLU A 233 10.43 -20.88 22.16
CA GLU A 233 10.68 -20.94 23.59
C GLU A 233 9.75 -20.00 24.40
N HIS A 234 9.55 -18.75 23.89
CA HIS A 234 8.81 -17.71 24.57
C HIS A 234 7.93 -16.88 23.59
N PRO A 235 6.78 -17.39 23.11
CA PRO A 235 5.95 -16.70 22.11
C PRO A 235 5.46 -15.31 22.54
N TYR A 236 5.20 -15.09 23.82
CA TYR A 236 4.76 -13.81 24.37
C TYR A 236 5.79 -12.69 24.22
N ARG A 237 7.08 -13.00 24.19
CA ARG A 237 8.15 -12.00 23.99
C ARG A 237 8.13 -11.43 22.58
N THR A 238 7.78 -12.26 21.58
CA THR A 238 7.59 -11.78 20.20
C THR A 238 6.44 -10.78 20.11
N ALA A 239 5.30 -11.06 20.77
CA ALA A 239 4.16 -10.13 20.85
C ALA A 239 4.57 -8.80 21.50
N ALA A 240 5.30 -8.85 22.63
CA ALA A 240 5.79 -7.67 23.32
C ALA A 240 6.76 -6.79 22.49
N VAL A 241 7.44 -7.35 21.48
CA VAL A 241 8.23 -6.54 20.52
C VAL A 241 7.29 -5.72 19.64
N ILE A 242 6.18 -6.32 19.18
CA ILE A 242 5.18 -5.61 18.35
C ILE A 242 4.54 -4.48 19.14
N ASP A 243 4.13 -4.74 20.39
CA ASP A 243 3.53 -3.74 21.29
C ASP A 243 4.44 -2.54 21.58
N ARG A 244 5.77 -2.73 21.54
CA ARG A 244 6.74 -1.63 21.77
C ARG A 244 7.06 -0.82 20.51
N VAL A 245 6.70 -1.32 19.34
CA VAL A 245 6.89 -0.63 18.06
C VAL A 245 5.65 0.24 17.74
N LEU A 246 4.53 -0.04 18.39
CA LEU A 246 3.30 0.74 18.39
C LEU A 246 3.39 1.92 19.34
#